data_41ea7aea4b5fd5cde480f98b4fa09178
#
_entry.id   41ea7aea4b5fd5cde480f98b4fa09178
#
_cell.length_a   1.000
_cell.length_b   1.000
_cell.length_c   1.000
_cell.angle_alpha   90.00
_cell.angle_beta   90.00
_cell.angle_gamma   90.00
#
_symmetry.space_group_name_H-M   'P 1'
#
loop_
_entity.id
_entity.type
_entity.pdbx_description
1 polymer ?
#
loop_
_entity_poly.entity_id
_entity_poly.type
_entity_poly.pdbx_seq_one_letter_code
_entity_poly.pdbx_strand_id
1 'polypeptide(L)'
;MRGNAATLLAAAVGPALCAALYAIGVANGAMPMVASLALALLLYAAVRAPGRWAVACFALAGVVLLALAAGLVPGLSRLPVGGVSINTPKALAGLAALAMFPSFWAWNRRCTLIAVACLVVVPLLALVAGFVHWTPAAGYSLLAFALTNAFTVVGEEWFFRHWVQRPLARWGIGVSVVGSALLFGLVHLGGGPTFAALAAVAGLAYAGVYVASGGSIWAAAALHWGLNLLRVALFGL
;
A
#
# COMPACT_ATOMS: atom_id res chain seq x y z
N MET A 1 18.91 -14.45 -8.46
CA MET A 1 19.27 -13.56 -7.33
C MET A 1 19.95 -12.32 -7.89
N ARG A 2 19.62 -11.12 -7.42
CA ARG A 2 20.32 -9.89 -7.81
C ARG A 2 21.78 -9.98 -7.34
N GLY A 3 22.72 -9.40 -8.10
CA GLY A 3 24.09 -9.24 -7.64
C GLY A 3 24.16 -8.35 -6.37
N ASN A 4 25.24 -8.44 -5.61
CA ASN A 4 25.40 -7.70 -4.35
C ASN A 4 25.20 -6.20 -4.52
N ALA A 5 25.75 -5.60 -5.57
CA ALA A 5 25.60 -4.17 -5.87
C ALA A 5 24.14 -3.75 -6.11
N ALA A 6 23.38 -4.54 -6.88
CA ALA A 6 21.99 -4.24 -7.15
C ALA A 6 21.11 -4.33 -5.87
N THR A 7 21.41 -5.26 -4.96
CA THR A 7 20.70 -5.38 -3.68
C THR A 7 21.02 -4.20 -2.76
N LEU A 8 22.28 -3.76 -2.71
CA LEU A 8 22.68 -2.58 -1.93
C LEU A 8 22.06 -1.30 -2.46
N LEU A 9 22.02 -1.11 -3.79
CA LEU A 9 21.36 0.05 -4.39
C LEU A 9 19.86 0.06 -4.08
N ALA A 10 19.20 -1.10 -4.15
CA ALA A 10 17.80 -1.22 -3.77
C ALA A 10 17.55 -0.88 -2.29
N ALA A 11 18.42 -1.34 -1.38
CA ALA A 11 18.33 -1.02 0.04
C ALA A 11 18.55 0.47 0.33
N ALA A 12 19.37 1.15 -0.46
CA ALA A 12 19.64 2.58 -0.29
C ALA A 12 18.46 3.49 -0.69
N VAL A 13 17.44 2.98 -1.41
CA VAL A 13 16.29 3.79 -1.87
C VAL A 13 15.55 4.45 -0.71
N GLY A 14 15.25 3.71 0.36
CA GLY A 14 14.55 4.27 1.53
C GLY A 14 15.33 5.41 2.20
N PRO A 15 16.58 5.20 2.62
CA PRO A 15 17.42 6.26 3.18
C PRO A 15 17.62 7.47 2.26
N ALA A 16 17.78 7.25 0.95
CA ALA A 16 17.92 8.34 -0.03
C ALA A 16 16.64 9.17 -0.15
N LEU A 17 15.47 8.53 -0.20
CA LEU A 17 14.18 9.22 -0.17
C LEU A 17 13.99 9.99 1.14
N CYS A 18 14.35 9.39 2.27
CA CYS A 18 14.30 10.06 3.56
C CYS A 18 15.20 11.30 3.59
N ALA A 19 16.41 11.23 3.06
CA ALA A 19 17.30 12.38 2.94
C ALA A 19 16.71 13.50 2.07
N ALA A 20 16.05 13.13 0.96
CA ALA A 20 15.33 14.10 0.13
C ALA A 20 14.17 14.78 0.89
N LEU A 21 13.44 14.04 1.74
CA LEU A 21 12.37 14.61 2.57
C LEU A 21 12.91 15.60 3.62
N TYR A 22 14.13 15.38 4.15
CA TYR A 22 14.82 16.38 5.00
C TYR A 22 15.17 17.63 4.21
N ALA A 23 15.69 17.47 3.00
CA ALA A 23 16.11 18.61 2.17
C ALA A 23 14.95 19.56 1.82
N ILE A 24 13.71 19.04 1.73
CA ILE A 24 12.50 19.83 1.47
C ILE A 24 11.69 20.14 2.72
N GLY A 25 12.21 19.88 3.92
CA GLY A 25 11.58 20.22 5.21
C GLY A 25 10.36 19.36 5.59
N VAL A 26 10.13 18.24 4.91
CA VAL A 26 9.02 17.29 5.21
C VAL A 26 9.41 16.28 6.29
N ALA A 27 10.71 16.02 6.47
CA ALA A 27 11.26 15.23 7.56
C ALA A 27 12.07 16.11 8.51
N ASN A 28 12.02 15.81 9.82
CA ASN A 28 12.80 16.46 10.86
C ASN A 28 13.14 15.49 12.01
N GLY A 29 14.13 15.86 12.86
CA GLY A 29 14.60 14.99 13.94
C GLY A 29 15.29 13.73 13.42
N ALA A 30 15.76 12.85 14.29
CA ALA A 30 16.55 11.68 13.92
C ALA A 30 15.70 10.46 13.52
N MET A 31 14.47 10.37 14.02
CA MET A 31 13.66 9.14 13.94
C MET A 31 13.30 8.70 12.50
N PRO A 32 12.95 9.60 11.55
CA PRO A 32 12.69 9.17 10.17
C PRO A 32 13.88 8.47 9.52
N MET A 33 15.10 9.00 9.72
CA MET A 33 16.32 8.40 9.17
C MET A 33 16.64 7.06 9.85
N VAL A 34 16.51 6.99 11.17
CA VAL A 34 16.71 5.73 11.93
C VAL A 34 15.74 4.65 11.45
N ALA A 35 14.45 4.97 11.32
CA ALA A 35 13.45 4.03 10.83
C ALA A 35 13.72 3.60 9.39
N SER A 36 14.12 4.52 8.52
CA SER A 36 14.46 4.25 7.13
C SER A 36 15.70 3.36 6.99
N LEU A 37 16.73 3.60 7.77
CA LEU A 37 17.94 2.75 7.82
C LEU A 37 17.64 1.37 8.40
N ALA A 38 16.85 1.30 9.48
CA ALA A 38 16.42 0.03 10.07
C ALA A 38 15.62 -0.80 9.05
N LEU A 39 14.68 -0.18 8.34
CA LEU A 39 13.91 -0.84 7.28
C LEU A 39 14.85 -1.36 6.18
N ALA A 40 15.77 -0.55 5.71
CA ALA A 40 16.74 -0.91 4.68
C ALA A 40 17.60 -2.11 5.09
N LEU A 41 18.14 -2.10 6.31
CA LEU A 41 18.96 -3.19 6.86
C LEU A 41 18.16 -4.48 7.03
N LEU A 42 16.93 -4.38 7.55
CA LEU A 42 16.05 -5.55 7.72
C LEU A 42 15.62 -6.16 6.39
N LEU A 43 15.27 -5.34 5.40
CA LEU A 43 14.93 -5.81 4.06
C LEU A 43 16.15 -6.42 3.36
N TYR A 44 17.33 -5.81 3.50
CA TYR A 44 18.58 -6.35 2.98
C TYR A 44 18.90 -7.71 3.62
N ALA A 45 18.81 -7.80 4.94
CA ALA A 45 19.01 -9.04 5.68
C ALA A 45 17.97 -10.11 5.30
N ALA A 46 16.71 -9.76 5.10
CA ALA A 46 15.67 -10.67 4.65
C ALA A 46 15.97 -11.33 3.29
N VAL A 47 16.68 -10.61 2.41
CA VAL A 47 17.11 -11.14 1.10
C VAL A 47 18.36 -12.00 1.19
N ARG A 48 19.24 -11.74 2.18
CA ARG A 48 20.60 -12.31 2.26
C ARG A 48 20.77 -13.39 3.32
N ALA A 49 20.01 -13.30 4.41
CA ALA A 49 20.14 -14.25 5.52
C ALA A 49 19.58 -15.63 5.15
N PRO A 50 20.11 -16.73 5.71
CA PRO A 50 19.56 -18.05 5.50
C PRO A 50 18.37 -18.37 6.39
N GLY A 51 17.45 -19.20 5.89
CA GLY A 51 16.41 -19.88 6.66
C GLY A 51 15.57 -18.96 7.57
N ARG A 52 15.50 -19.34 8.87
CA ARG A 52 14.67 -18.65 9.87
C ARG A 52 15.05 -17.18 10.06
N TRP A 53 16.29 -16.80 9.84
CA TRP A 53 16.75 -15.43 9.99
C TRP A 53 16.19 -14.52 8.90
N ALA A 54 16.08 -15.01 7.65
CA ALA A 54 15.40 -14.28 6.58
C ALA A 54 13.94 -13.99 6.95
N VAL A 55 13.23 -14.99 7.49
CA VAL A 55 11.83 -14.85 7.92
C VAL A 55 11.72 -13.84 9.07
N ALA A 56 12.59 -13.91 10.06
CA ALA A 56 12.60 -12.98 11.19
C ALA A 56 12.85 -11.53 10.73
N CYS A 57 13.87 -11.31 9.89
CA CYS A 57 14.16 -10.00 9.33
C CYS A 57 13.00 -9.46 8.48
N PHE A 58 12.36 -10.32 7.68
CA PHE A 58 11.20 -9.94 6.89
C PHE A 58 9.99 -9.55 7.77
N ALA A 59 9.73 -10.30 8.84
CA ALA A 59 8.69 -9.99 9.80
C ALA A 59 8.93 -8.65 10.52
N LEU A 60 10.16 -8.43 11.00
CA LEU A 60 10.54 -7.16 11.64
C LEU A 60 10.48 -5.98 10.67
N ALA A 61 10.91 -6.17 9.42
CA ALA A 61 10.77 -5.15 8.38
C ALA A 61 9.30 -4.73 8.19
N GLY A 62 8.37 -5.70 8.21
CA GLY A 62 6.94 -5.41 8.14
C GLY A 62 6.42 -4.60 9.33
N VAL A 63 6.93 -4.84 10.54
CA VAL A 63 6.59 -4.04 11.72
C VAL A 63 7.06 -2.59 11.57
N VAL A 64 8.32 -2.37 11.14
CA VAL A 64 8.85 -1.02 10.87
C VAL A 64 8.06 -0.33 9.76
N LEU A 65 7.71 -1.08 8.71
CA LEU A 65 6.92 -0.59 7.59
C LEU A 65 5.51 -0.15 8.02
N LEU A 66 4.86 -0.96 8.88
CA LEU A 66 3.57 -0.64 9.46
C LEU A 66 3.65 0.60 10.36
N ALA A 67 4.68 0.69 11.20
CA ALA A 67 4.90 1.85 12.07
C ALA A 67 5.08 3.15 11.26
N LEU A 68 5.87 3.11 10.17
CA LEU A 68 5.99 4.22 9.24
C LEU A 68 4.63 4.56 8.61
N ALA A 69 3.95 3.58 8.03
CA ALA A 69 2.68 3.77 7.32
C ALA A 69 1.56 4.29 8.23
N ALA A 70 1.54 3.89 9.49
CA ALA A 70 0.60 4.35 10.52
C ALA A 70 0.95 5.73 11.09
N GLY A 71 2.07 6.35 10.68
CA GLY A 71 2.51 7.64 11.20
C GLY A 71 3.02 7.60 12.65
N LEU A 72 3.44 6.43 13.13
CA LEU A 72 3.99 6.25 14.49
C LEU A 72 5.45 6.69 14.61
N VAL A 73 6.12 6.98 13.50
CA VAL A 73 7.48 7.52 13.47
C VAL A 73 7.39 9.04 13.47
N PRO A 74 7.77 9.71 14.57
CA PRO A 74 7.71 11.15 14.65
C PRO A 74 8.71 11.80 13.68
N GLY A 75 8.41 13.02 13.25
CA GLY A 75 9.29 13.79 12.37
C GLY A 75 9.03 13.58 10.87
N LEU A 76 8.01 12.82 10.46
CA LEU A 76 7.54 12.74 9.08
C LEU A 76 6.16 13.41 8.97
N SER A 77 6.07 14.47 8.17
CA SER A 77 4.83 15.16 7.85
C SER A 77 4.31 14.77 6.47
N ARG A 78 3.03 15.03 6.21
CA ARG A 78 2.48 14.90 4.86
C ARG A 78 2.97 16.05 3.99
N LEU A 79 3.23 15.79 2.71
CA LEU A 79 3.59 16.82 1.74
C LEU A 79 2.31 17.38 1.09
N PRO A 80 1.94 18.64 1.32
CA PRO A 80 0.75 19.23 0.70
C PRO A 80 1.00 19.44 -0.81
N VAL A 81 -0.02 19.12 -1.61
CA VAL A 81 -0.01 19.31 -3.06
C VAL A 81 -1.43 19.70 -3.50
N GLY A 82 -1.65 20.96 -3.86
CA GLY A 82 -2.89 21.40 -4.50
C GLY A 82 -4.20 21.04 -3.78
N GLY A 83 -4.29 21.25 -2.48
CA GLY A 83 -5.49 20.98 -1.66
C GLY A 83 -5.61 19.55 -1.17
N VAL A 84 -4.70 18.66 -1.59
CA VAL A 84 -4.53 17.29 -1.09
C VAL A 84 -3.12 17.09 -0.53
N SER A 85 -2.78 15.90 -0.07
CA SER A 85 -1.42 15.64 0.42
C SER A 85 -0.90 14.26 0.06
N ILE A 86 0.39 14.17 -0.23
CA ILE A 86 1.09 12.87 -0.29
C ILE A 86 1.28 12.37 1.15
N ASN A 87 0.88 11.14 1.41
CA ASN A 87 1.22 10.45 2.64
C ASN A 87 2.69 9.98 2.56
N THR A 88 3.61 10.85 2.93
CA THR A 88 5.06 10.62 2.79
C THR A 88 5.56 9.42 3.61
N PRO A 89 5.05 9.13 4.83
CA PRO A 89 5.39 7.89 5.54
C PRO A 89 5.05 6.63 4.74
N LYS A 90 3.85 6.54 4.17
CA LYS A 90 3.44 5.40 3.34
C LYS A 90 4.23 5.33 2.03
N ALA A 91 4.48 6.48 1.40
CA ALA A 91 5.27 6.55 0.18
C ALA A 91 6.71 6.06 0.42
N LEU A 92 7.36 6.55 1.46
CA LEU A 92 8.72 6.14 1.86
C LEU A 92 8.79 4.62 2.09
N ALA A 93 7.88 4.10 2.93
CA ALA A 93 7.83 2.69 3.27
C ALA A 93 7.58 1.81 2.03
N GLY A 94 6.57 2.16 1.22
CA GLY A 94 6.17 1.40 0.03
C GLY A 94 7.24 1.39 -1.05
N LEU A 95 7.86 2.54 -1.34
CA LEU A 95 8.90 2.64 -2.37
C LEU A 95 10.18 1.92 -1.94
N ALA A 96 10.59 2.01 -0.66
CA ALA A 96 11.72 1.25 -0.14
C ALA A 96 11.49 -0.26 -0.26
N ALA A 97 10.30 -0.72 0.13
CA ALA A 97 9.94 -2.13 0.06
C ALA A 97 9.85 -2.63 -1.39
N LEU A 98 9.26 -1.85 -2.29
CA LEU A 98 9.14 -2.19 -3.70
C LEU A 98 10.50 -2.24 -4.42
N ALA A 99 11.43 -1.37 -4.04
CA ALA A 99 12.80 -1.41 -4.56
C ALA A 99 13.50 -2.73 -4.20
N MET A 100 13.30 -3.24 -2.99
CA MET A 100 13.88 -4.52 -2.55
C MET A 100 13.16 -5.73 -3.13
N PHE A 101 11.83 -5.67 -3.21
CA PHE A 101 10.96 -6.74 -3.70
C PHE A 101 10.08 -6.21 -4.85
N PRO A 102 10.65 -6.02 -6.05
CA PRO A 102 9.92 -5.49 -7.19
C PRO A 102 8.83 -6.46 -7.64
N SER A 103 7.76 -5.90 -8.16
CA SER A 103 6.66 -6.62 -8.76
C SER A 103 6.64 -6.41 -10.27
N PHE A 104 6.02 -7.33 -10.97
CA PHE A 104 5.77 -7.25 -12.41
C PHE A 104 4.33 -6.82 -12.68
N TRP A 105 4.07 -6.30 -13.85
CA TRP A 105 2.72 -6.02 -14.34
C TRP A 105 2.14 -7.28 -15.00
N ALA A 106 0.95 -7.68 -14.58
CA ALA A 106 0.17 -8.71 -15.25
C ALA A 106 -1.33 -8.45 -15.07
N TRP A 107 -2.09 -8.59 -16.14
CA TRP A 107 -3.54 -8.40 -16.16
C TRP A 107 -4.18 -9.39 -17.11
N ASN A 108 -5.31 -9.98 -16.74
CA ASN A 108 -6.03 -10.95 -17.55
C ASN A 108 -7.55 -10.76 -17.40
N ARG A 109 -8.34 -11.56 -18.15
CA ARG A 109 -9.81 -11.47 -18.13
C ARG A 109 -10.41 -11.63 -16.72
N ARG A 110 -9.83 -12.49 -15.87
CA ARG A 110 -10.31 -12.67 -14.48
C ARG A 110 -10.10 -11.40 -13.67
N CYS A 111 -8.96 -10.74 -13.83
CA CYS A 111 -8.71 -9.42 -13.20
C CYS A 111 -9.76 -8.40 -13.64
N THR A 112 -10.09 -8.34 -14.93
CA THR A 112 -11.14 -7.43 -15.44
C THR A 112 -12.50 -7.72 -14.82
N LEU A 113 -12.92 -8.98 -14.73
CA LEU A 113 -14.20 -9.34 -14.12
C LEU A 113 -14.28 -8.96 -12.65
N ILE A 114 -13.20 -9.24 -11.88
CA ILE A 114 -13.12 -8.85 -10.47
C ILE A 114 -13.13 -7.33 -10.33
N ALA A 115 -12.40 -6.62 -11.19
CA ALA A 115 -12.31 -5.17 -11.15
C ALA A 115 -13.68 -4.52 -11.45
N VAL A 116 -14.38 -4.95 -12.50
CA VAL A 116 -15.72 -4.45 -12.83
C VAL A 116 -16.70 -4.71 -11.68
N ALA A 117 -16.69 -5.93 -11.11
CA ALA A 117 -17.54 -6.24 -9.97
C ALA A 117 -17.23 -5.33 -8.76
N CYS A 118 -15.95 -5.10 -8.45
CA CYS A 118 -15.51 -4.23 -7.35
C CYS A 118 -15.95 -2.77 -7.58
N LEU A 119 -15.69 -2.23 -8.78
CA LEU A 119 -16.02 -0.84 -9.14
C LEU A 119 -17.53 -0.55 -9.20
N VAL A 120 -18.36 -1.59 -9.28
CA VAL A 120 -19.82 -1.46 -9.19
C VAL A 120 -20.31 -1.71 -7.77
N VAL A 121 -19.93 -2.85 -7.18
CA VAL A 121 -20.48 -3.31 -5.89
C VAL A 121 -20.09 -2.41 -4.73
N VAL A 122 -18.80 -2.01 -4.63
CA VAL A 122 -18.33 -1.22 -3.47
C VAL A 122 -19.00 0.16 -3.43
N PRO A 123 -19.07 0.96 -4.53
CA PRO A 123 -19.80 2.22 -4.53
C PRO A 123 -21.30 2.07 -4.24
N LEU A 124 -21.96 1.02 -4.78
CA LEU A 124 -23.37 0.76 -4.49
C LEU A 124 -23.60 0.44 -3.00
N LEU A 125 -22.75 -0.40 -2.40
CA LEU A 125 -22.81 -0.69 -0.97
C LEU A 125 -22.59 0.57 -0.13
N ALA A 126 -21.67 1.44 -0.53
CA ALA A 126 -21.41 2.70 0.17
C ALA A 126 -22.61 3.66 0.11
N LEU A 127 -23.30 3.73 -1.03
CA LEU A 127 -24.55 4.49 -1.21
C LEU A 127 -25.68 3.92 -0.35
N VAL A 128 -25.92 2.61 -0.45
CA VAL A 128 -26.99 1.94 0.32
C VAL A 128 -26.78 2.03 1.82
N ALA A 129 -25.51 1.98 2.26
CA ALA A 129 -25.15 2.18 3.66
C ALA A 129 -25.24 3.66 4.13
N GLY A 130 -25.56 4.61 3.26
CA GLY A 130 -25.55 6.04 3.57
C GLY A 130 -24.17 6.60 3.92
N PHE A 131 -23.11 5.87 3.55
CA PHE A 131 -21.73 6.26 3.85
C PHE A 131 -21.23 7.37 2.92
N VAL A 132 -21.75 7.46 1.71
CA VAL A 132 -21.41 8.49 0.72
C VAL A 132 -22.69 9.07 0.12
N HIS A 133 -22.59 10.32 -0.37
CA HIS A 133 -23.65 11.01 -1.10
C HIS A 133 -23.11 11.44 -2.46
N TRP A 134 -24.01 11.63 -3.41
CA TRP A 134 -23.65 12.05 -4.76
C TRP A 134 -23.15 13.50 -4.75
N THR A 135 -21.86 13.69 -4.83
CA THR A 135 -21.16 14.99 -4.83
C THR A 135 -19.96 14.92 -5.78
N PRO A 136 -20.18 14.84 -7.09
CA PRO A 136 -19.11 14.59 -8.04
C PRO A 136 -18.03 15.68 -8.00
N ALA A 137 -16.78 15.24 -7.96
CA ALA A 137 -15.60 16.08 -8.06
C ALA A 137 -14.97 15.94 -9.45
N ALA A 138 -14.45 17.05 -9.98
CA ALA A 138 -13.79 17.06 -11.29
C ALA A 138 -12.61 18.05 -11.30
N GLY A 139 -11.86 18.04 -12.40
CA GLY A 139 -10.79 19.00 -12.63
C GLY A 139 -9.54 18.78 -11.78
N TYR A 140 -8.94 19.89 -11.35
CA TYR A 140 -7.64 19.89 -10.69
C TYR A 140 -7.60 19.08 -9.39
N SER A 141 -8.65 19.11 -8.58
CA SER A 141 -8.71 18.37 -7.31
C SER A 141 -8.66 16.84 -7.53
N LEU A 142 -9.34 16.34 -8.55
CA LEU A 142 -9.30 14.92 -8.92
C LEU A 142 -7.92 14.52 -9.43
N LEU A 143 -7.28 15.34 -10.26
CA LEU A 143 -5.93 15.09 -10.76
C LEU A 143 -4.91 15.09 -9.62
N ALA A 144 -4.96 16.08 -8.75
CA ALA A 144 -4.08 16.16 -7.59
C ALA A 144 -4.26 14.96 -6.65
N PHE A 145 -5.51 14.54 -6.40
CA PHE A 145 -5.80 13.32 -5.65
C PHE A 145 -5.25 12.08 -6.36
N ALA A 146 -5.45 11.95 -7.68
CA ALA A 146 -4.95 10.82 -8.45
C ALA A 146 -3.44 10.62 -8.25
N LEU A 147 -2.67 11.69 -8.41
CA LEU A 147 -1.21 11.67 -8.27
C LEU A 147 -0.76 11.34 -6.84
N THR A 148 -1.37 11.99 -5.84
CA THR A 148 -0.96 11.81 -4.43
C THR A 148 -1.40 10.46 -3.86
N ASN A 149 -2.58 9.96 -4.25
CA ASN A 149 -3.11 8.69 -3.79
C ASN A 149 -2.34 7.49 -4.34
N ALA A 150 -1.75 7.60 -5.55
CA ALA A 150 -0.95 6.53 -6.12
C ALA A 150 0.18 6.07 -5.19
N PHE A 151 0.88 7.01 -4.54
CA PHE A 151 1.95 6.68 -3.58
C PHE A 151 1.44 5.94 -2.35
N THR A 152 0.26 6.32 -1.85
CA THR A 152 -0.40 5.64 -0.72
C THR A 152 -0.77 4.21 -1.09
N VAL A 153 -1.46 4.04 -2.23
CA VAL A 153 -1.96 2.75 -2.70
C VAL A 153 -0.83 1.75 -2.96
N VAL A 154 0.25 2.17 -3.59
CA VAL A 154 1.40 1.29 -3.86
C VAL A 154 1.99 0.74 -2.56
N GLY A 155 2.15 1.58 -1.53
CA GLY A 155 2.64 1.16 -0.23
C GLY A 155 1.69 0.18 0.47
N GLU A 156 0.39 0.45 0.43
CA GLU A 156 -0.63 -0.41 1.02
C GLU A 156 -0.69 -1.77 0.31
N GLU A 157 -0.73 -1.80 -1.02
CA GLU A 157 -0.80 -3.06 -1.76
C GLU A 157 0.48 -3.88 -1.62
N TRP A 158 1.67 -3.23 -1.58
CA TRP A 158 2.88 -3.97 -1.26
C TRP A 158 2.77 -4.65 0.10
N PHE A 159 2.35 -3.92 1.14
CA PHE A 159 2.19 -4.47 2.48
C PHE A 159 1.17 -5.61 2.51
N PHE A 160 -0.06 -5.36 2.04
CA PHE A 160 -1.13 -6.35 2.13
C PHE A 160 -0.93 -7.55 1.20
N ARG A 161 -0.33 -7.40 0.02
CA ARG A 161 -0.12 -8.53 -0.93
C ARG A 161 1.16 -9.28 -0.63
N HIS A 162 2.26 -8.56 -0.44
CA HIS A 162 3.57 -9.21 -0.31
C HIS A 162 3.87 -9.66 1.13
N TRP A 163 3.57 -8.80 2.12
CA TRP A 163 3.88 -9.09 3.52
C TRP A 163 2.77 -9.86 4.26
N VAL A 164 1.49 -9.62 3.97
CA VAL A 164 0.35 -10.30 4.62
C VAL A 164 -0.14 -11.49 3.80
N GLN A 165 -0.65 -11.25 2.59
CA GLN A 165 -1.35 -12.25 1.80
C GLN A 165 -0.45 -13.41 1.36
N ARG A 166 0.74 -13.11 0.87
CA ARG A 166 1.68 -14.14 0.37
C ARG A 166 2.07 -15.16 1.46
N PRO A 167 2.47 -14.77 2.68
CA PRO A 167 2.70 -15.74 3.75
C PRO A 167 1.47 -16.55 4.17
N LEU A 168 0.25 -15.93 4.14
CA LEU A 168 -0.99 -16.63 4.46
C LEU A 168 -1.35 -17.71 3.44
N ALA A 169 -0.83 -17.64 2.20
CA ALA A 169 -1.10 -18.61 1.14
C ALA A 169 -0.62 -20.04 1.49
N ARG A 170 0.28 -20.20 2.47
CA ARG A 170 0.69 -21.51 3.00
C ARG A 170 -0.47 -22.29 3.63
N TRP A 171 -1.51 -21.59 4.08
CA TRP A 171 -2.74 -22.20 4.63
C TRP A 171 -3.88 -22.28 3.61
N GLY A 172 -3.58 -22.00 2.34
CA GLY A 172 -4.52 -22.04 1.22
C GLY A 172 -4.91 -20.65 0.70
N ILE A 173 -5.34 -20.64 -0.57
CA ILE A 173 -5.70 -19.39 -1.28
C ILE A 173 -6.86 -18.67 -0.60
N GLY A 174 -7.89 -19.40 -0.16
CA GLY A 174 -9.05 -18.84 0.55
C GLY A 174 -8.64 -18.10 1.82
N VAL A 175 -7.79 -18.73 2.67
CA VAL A 175 -7.27 -18.12 3.89
C VAL A 175 -6.46 -16.86 3.58
N SER A 176 -5.64 -16.90 2.53
CA SER A 176 -4.81 -15.75 2.15
C SER A 176 -5.65 -14.56 1.67
N VAL A 177 -6.68 -14.81 0.85
CA VAL A 177 -7.57 -13.77 0.32
C VAL A 177 -8.42 -13.17 1.42
N VAL A 178 -9.14 -14.02 2.18
CA VAL A 178 -10.05 -13.57 3.23
C VAL A 178 -9.28 -12.93 4.39
N GLY A 179 -8.21 -13.57 4.86
CA GLY A 179 -7.40 -13.05 5.96
C GLY A 179 -6.77 -11.69 5.63
N SER A 180 -6.21 -11.55 4.42
CA SER A 180 -5.66 -10.25 3.97
C SER A 180 -6.75 -9.17 3.84
N ALA A 181 -7.94 -9.52 3.36
CA ALA A 181 -9.05 -8.59 3.22
C ALA A 181 -9.61 -8.14 4.57
N LEU A 182 -9.76 -9.05 5.52
CA LEU A 182 -10.20 -8.72 6.88
C LEU A 182 -9.20 -7.80 7.59
N LEU A 183 -7.91 -8.10 7.49
CA LEU A 183 -6.87 -7.23 8.05
C LEU A 183 -6.84 -5.86 7.35
N PHE A 184 -7.10 -5.81 6.03
CA PHE A 184 -7.24 -4.55 5.30
C PHE A 184 -8.42 -3.73 5.84
N GLY A 185 -9.57 -4.34 6.08
CA GLY A 185 -10.71 -3.68 6.73
C GLY A 185 -10.38 -3.21 8.15
N LEU A 186 -9.74 -4.04 8.97
CA LEU A 186 -9.42 -3.72 10.36
C LEU A 186 -8.53 -2.49 10.50
N VAL A 187 -7.53 -2.30 9.64
CA VAL A 187 -6.68 -1.10 9.70
C VAL A 187 -7.43 0.17 9.28
N HIS A 188 -8.61 0.04 8.68
CA HIS A 188 -9.49 1.15 8.30
C HIS A 188 -10.57 1.48 9.35
N LEU A 189 -10.58 0.77 10.51
CA LEU A 189 -11.53 1.04 11.61
C LEU A 189 -11.50 2.49 12.12
N GLY A 190 -10.37 3.17 11.99
CA GLY A 190 -10.28 4.60 12.32
C GLY A 190 -11.24 5.50 11.53
N GLY A 191 -11.72 5.06 10.37
CA GLY A 191 -12.78 5.71 9.59
C GLY A 191 -14.21 5.24 9.93
N GLY A 192 -14.37 4.42 10.97
CA GLY A 192 -15.63 3.86 11.42
C GLY A 192 -15.91 2.45 10.88
N PRO A 193 -16.85 1.73 11.51
CA PRO A 193 -17.14 0.33 11.19
C PRO A 193 -17.67 0.13 9.76
N THR A 194 -18.48 1.06 9.26
CA THR A 194 -18.99 1.02 7.87
C THR A 194 -17.86 1.12 6.87
N PHE A 195 -16.92 2.06 7.09
CA PHE A 195 -15.75 2.20 6.23
C PHE A 195 -14.85 0.96 6.28
N ALA A 196 -14.62 0.39 7.48
CA ALA A 196 -13.87 -0.84 7.63
C ALA A 196 -14.50 -2.03 6.90
N ALA A 197 -15.83 -2.16 6.94
CA ALA A 197 -16.55 -3.20 6.20
C ALA A 197 -16.42 -3.01 4.68
N LEU A 198 -16.61 -1.80 4.17
CA LEU A 198 -16.43 -1.47 2.76
C LEU A 198 -14.98 -1.73 2.30
N ALA A 199 -14.00 -1.35 3.12
CA ALA A 199 -12.60 -1.61 2.87
C ALA A 199 -12.29 -3.12 2.84
N ALA A 200 -12.89 -3.92 3.72
CA ALA A 200 -12.74 -5.38 3.69
C ALA A 200 -13.29 -5.97 2.38
N VAL A 201 -14.47 -5.52 1.93
CA VAL A 201 -15.07 -5.95 0.64
C VAL A 201 -14.16 -5.56 -0.53
N ALA A 202 -13.66 -4.32 -0.57
CA ALA A 202 -12.70 -3.89 -1.57
C ALA A 202 -11.40 -4.71 -1.49
N GLY A 203 -10.92 -4.97 -0.28
CA GLY A 203 -9.75 -5.79 0.00
C GLY A 203 -9.85 -7.22 -0.55
N LEU A 204 -11.06 -7.83 -0.55
CA LEU A 204 -11.31 -9.11 -1.20
C LEU A 204 -11.05 -9.05 -2.72
N ALA A 205 -11.51 -7.98 -3.36
CA ALA A 205 -11.28 -7.80 -4.80
C ALA A 205 -9.80 -7.57 -5.12
N TYR A 206 -9.10 -6.73 -4.35
CA TYR A 206 -7.66 -6.50 -4.54
C TYR A 206 -6.86 -7.78 -4.32
N ALA A 207 -7.19 -8.57 -3.28
CA ALA A 207 -6.60 -9.86 -3.02
C ALA A 207 -6.89 -10.88 -4.14
N GLY A 208 -8.10 -10.86 -4.66
CA GLY A 208 -8.52 -11.69 -5.80
C GLY A 208 -7.76 -11.34 -7.08
N VAL A 209 -7.60 -10.05 -7.40
CA VAL A 209 -6.80 -9.58 -8.55
C VAL A 209 -5.33 -9.97 -8.38
N TYR A 210 -4.76 -9.85 -7.17
CA TYR A 210 -3.40 -10.29 -6.90
C TYR A 210 -3.22 -11.79 -7.23
N VAL A 211 -4.15 -12.66 -6.80
CA VAL A 211 -4.12 -14.09 -7.13
C VAL A 211 -4.33 -14.33 -8.63
N ALA A 212 -5.34 -13.68 -9.22
CA ALA A 212 -5.69 -13.87 -10.64
C ALA A 212 -4.58 -13.42 -11.59
N SER A 213 -3.80 -12.41 -11.20
CA SER A 213 -2.65 -11.90 -11.97
C SER A 213 -1.35 -12.70 -11.75
N GLY A 214 -1.38 -13.77 -10.94
CA GLY A 214 -0.17 -14.53 -10.62
C GLY A 214 0.77 -13.83 -9.65
N GLY A 215 0.27 -12.89 -8.82
CA GLY A 215 1.05 -12.19 -7.80
C GLY A 215 1.52 -10.80 -8.21
N SER A 216 0.84 -10.15 -9.15
CA SER A 216 1.13 -8.76 -9.53
C SER A 216 0.59 -7.78 -8.49
N ILE A 217 1.48 -7.11 -7.75
CA ILE A 217 1.11 -5.99 -6.85
C ILE A 217 0.56 -4.83 -7.66
N TRP A 218 1.12 -4.57 -8.84
CA TRP A 218 0.67 -3.48 -9.72
C TRP A 218 -0.75 -3.65 -10.20
N ALA A 219 -1.21 -4.89 -10.45
CA ALA A 219 -2.60 -5.14 -10.83
C ALA A 219 -3.55 -4.86 -9.67
N ALA A 220 -3.21 -5.28 -8.45
CA ALA A 220 -3.99 -4.96 -7.26
C ALA A 220 -3.99 -3.45 -6.98
N ALA A 221 -2.84 -2.79 -7.10
CA ALA A 221 -2.71 -1.34 -6.94
C ALA A 221 -3.52 -0.55 -7.98
N ALA A 222 -3.56 -1.01 -9.23
CA ALA A 222 -4.37 -0.37 -10.26
C ALA A 222 -5.86 -0.42 -9.94
N LEU A 223 -6.37 -1.56 -9.48
CA LEU A 223 -7.78 -1.67 -9.05
C LEU A 223 -8.05 -0.80 -7.82
N HIS A 224 -7.20 -0.84 -6.81
CA HIS A 224 -7.35 -0.04 -5.59
C HIS A 224 -7.35 1.46 -5.91
N TRP A 225 -6.36 1.91 -6.68
CA TRP A 225 -6.27 3.29 -7.14
C TRP A 225 -7.49 3.71 -7.97
N GLY A 226 -7.94 2.84 -8.89
CA GLY A 226 -9.14 3.06 -9.71
C GLY A 226 -10.40 3.21 -8.86
N LEU A 227 -10.59 2.38 -7.83
CA LEU A 227 -11.72 2.50 -6.90
C LEU A 227 -11.68 3.81 -6.10
N ASN A 228 -10.51 4.20 -5.62
CA ASN A 228 -10.33 5.46 -4.89
C ASN A 228 -10.62 6.67 -5.80
N LEU A 229 -10.18 6.64 -7.05
CA LEU A 229 -10.50 7.68 -8.03
C LEU A 229 -11.99 7.73 -8.33
N LEU A 230 -12.62 6.58 -8.57
CA LEU A 230 -14.05 6.51 -8.80
C LEU A 230 -14.84 7.06 -7.62
N ARG A 231 -14.44 6.71 -6.39
CA ARG A 231 -15.04 7.25 -5.18
C ARG A 231 -14.97 8.78 -5.17
N VAL A 232 -13.79 9.37 -5.40
CA VAL A 232 -13.65 10.84 -5.39
C VAL A 232 -14.39 11.48 -6.56
N ALA A 233 -14.35 10.87 -7.74
CA ALA A 233 -15.06 11.39 -8.92
C ALA A 233 -16.59 11.42 -8.73
N LEU A 234 -17.16 10.45 -8.02
CA LEU A 234 -18.62 10.35 -7.82
C LEU A 234 -19.11 11.04 -6.55
N PHE A 235 -18.29 11.02 -5.47
CA PHE A 235 -18.75 11.38 -4.13
C PHE A 235 -17.88 12.48 -3.46
N GLY A 236 -16.91 13.02 -4.16
CA GLY A 236 -16.03 14.08 -3.67
C GLY A 236 -14.90 13.60 -2.75
N LEU A 237 -14.10 14.56 -2.28
CA LEU A 237 -12.95 14.36 -1.38
C LEU A 237 -13.38 14.12 0.05
#